data_f2f92ff6458841bcb93aef00b1d1788f
#
_entry.id   f2f92ff6458841bcb93aef00b1d1788f
#
_cell.length_a   1.000
_cell.length_b   1.000
_cell.length_c   1.000
_cell.angle_alpha   90.00
_cell.angle_beta   90.00
_cell.angle_gamma   90.00
#
_symmetry.space_group_name_H-M   'P 1'
#
loop_
_entity.id
_entity.type
_entity.pdbx_description
1 polymer ?
#
loop_
_entity_poly.entity_id
_entity_poly.type
_entity_poly.pdbx_seq_one_letter_code
_entity_poly.pdbx_strand_id
1 'polypeptide(L)'
;MSLNLINIAKKFNKDWIFRNVNYQFEIPGTYVIKGSNGSGKSTLLKLISGYLSASEGEQKLRLNAEDIPIENWPKHIAYAAPYFELIEDMYLDEFVEFYIKFKPLRNGLSKDDLIKIAYLEGSIGKQIKNFSSGMKQRLRIALAWLSDASIILLDEPCSNLDKTGIEWYKNLTTKYSKDKLVIVCSNNIQDEFFFCEHSLNIEDFISGTSS
;
A
#
# COMPACT_ATOMS: atom_id res chain seq x y z
N MET A 1 13.53 -10.15 9.23
CA MET A 1 13.14 -9.95 7.83
C MET A 1 13.19 -8.46 7.55
N SER A 2 13.59 -8.02 6.34
CA SER A 2 13.73 -6.58 6.04
C SER A 2 13.54 -6.26 4.56
N LEU A 3 13.14 -5.02 4.30
CA LEU A 3 13.18 -4.41 2.98
C LEU A 3 14.17 -3.24 3.04
N ASN A 4 15.18 -3.26 2.17
CA ASN A 4 16.27 -2.30 2.18
C ASN A 4 16.26 -1.48 0.89
N LEU A 5 16.40 -0.17 1.05
CA LEU A 5 16.67 0.80 -0.01
C LEU A 5 18.13 1.24 0.12
N ILE A 6 18.93 1.06 -0.93
CA ILE A 6 20.37 1.33 -0.92
C ILE A 6 20.65 2.32 -2.04
N ASN A 7 20.96 3.58 -1.66
CA ASN A 7 21.26 4.69 -2.57
C ASN A 7 20.17 4.89 -3.67
N ILE A 8 18.91 4.64 -3.31
CA ILE A 8 17.80 4.74 -4.26
C ILE A 8 17.65 6.17 -4.74
N ALA A 9 17.60 6.33 -6.05
CA ALA A 9 17.26 7.58 -6.71
C ALA A 9 16.25 7.35 -7.84
N LYS A 10 15.37 8.32 -8.06
CA LYS A 10 14.39 8.30 -9.15
C LYS A 10 14.35 9.62 -9.88
N LYS A 11 14.42 9.55 -11.19
CA LYS A 11 14.14 10.67 -12.11
C LYS A 11 13.10 10.28 -13.16
N PHE A 12 12.37 11.26 -13.62
CA PHE A 12 11.59 11.17 -14.84
C PHE A 12 12.15 12.20 -15.84
N ASN A 13 12.50 11.72 -17.02
CA ASN A 13 13.23 12.51 -18.02
C ASN A 13 14.54 13.08 -17.41
N LYS A 14 14.60 14.39 -17.19
CA LYS A 14 15.76 15.08 -16.61
C LYS A 14 15.55 15.50 -15.15
N ASP A 15 14.34 15.38 -14.63
CA ASP A 15 13.97 15.89 -13.31
C ASP A 15 14.07 14.79 -12.25
N TRP A 16 14.92 15.03 -11.25
CA TRP A 16 15.04 14.16 -10.10
C TRP A 16 13.86 14.37 -9.15
N ILE A 17 13.23 13.27 -8.76
CA ILE A 17 12.17 13.28 -7.76
C ILE A 17 12.80 13.21 -6.36
N PHE A 18 13.75 12.28 -6.17
CA PHE A 18 14.56 12.14 -4.97
C PHE A 18 15.86 11.40 -5.29
N ARG A 19 16.86 11.53 -4.39
CA ARG A 19 18.17 10.88 -4.53
C ARG A 19 18.68 10.41 -3.18
N ASN A 20 19.59 9.43 -3.22
CA ASN A 20 20.34 8.93 -2.07
C ASN A 20 19.42 8.43 -0.93
N VAL A 21 18.27 7.85 -1.24
CA VAL A 21 17.42 7.25 -0.22
C VAL A 21 18.09 5.98 0.27
N ASN A 22 18.54 6.01 1.54
CA ASN A 22 19.05 4.86 2.25
C ASN A 22 18.13 4.60 3.43
N TYR A 23 17.42 3.49 3.42
CA TYR A 23 16.49 3.16 4.49
C TYR A 23 16.26 1.66 4.60
N GLN A 24 16.09 1.18 5.84
CA GLN A 24 15.78 -0.20 6.14
C GLN A 24 14.42 -0.26 6.87
N PHE A 25 13.50 -0.99 6.28
CA PHE A 25 12.22 -1.33 6.89
C PHE A 25 12.29 -2.73 7.51
N GLU A 26 12.04 -2.82 8.80
CA GLU A 26 11.98 -4.10 9.51
C GLU A 26 10.60 -4.77 9.34
N ILE A 27 10.58 -6.08 9.33
CA ILE A 27 9.35 -6.90 9.24
C ILE A 27 9.27 -7.80 10.48
N PRO A 28 8.24 -7.67 11.34
CA PRO A 28 7.14 -6.68 11.27
C PRO A 28 7.59 -5.26 11.63
N GLY A 29 6.81 -4.26 11.22
CA GLY A 29 7.04 -2.86 11.53
C GLY A 29 6.03 -1.94 10.86
N THR A 30 5.79 -0.76 11.42
CA THR A 30 4.80 0.19 10.91
C THR A 30 5.42 1.56 10.67
N TYR A 31 5.34 2.04 9.44
CA TYR A 31 6.06 3.22 8.96
C TYR A 31 5.12 4.18 8.25
N VAL A 32 5.36 5.49 8.42
CA VAL A 32 4.74 6.51 7.58
C VAL A 32 5.80 7.27 6.77
N ILE A 33 5.56 7.43 5.49
CA ILE A 33 6.30 8.31 4.59
C ILE A 33 5.50 9.60 4.47
N LYS A 34 6.06 10.69 5.00
CA LYS A 34 5.45 12.03 5.01
C LYS A 34 6.04 12.91 3.92
N GLY A 35 5.32 13.96 3.56
CA GLY A 35 5.74 15.00 2.62
C GLY A 35 4.54 15.68 1.96
N SER A 36 4.76 16.80 1.33
CA SER A 36 3.73 17.56 0.60
C SER A 36 3.21 16.81 -0.64
N ASN A 37 2.12 17.29 -1.23
CA ASN A 37 1.63 16.76 -2.50
C ASN A 37 2.67 16.97 -3.59
N GLY A 38 2.93 15.95 -4.39
CA GLY A 38 3.95 15.98 -5.44
C GLY A 38 5.39 15.75 -4.96
N SER A 39 5.65 15.54 -3.66
CA SER A 39 7.01 15.32 -3.12
C SER A 39 7.64 13.97 -3.50
N GLY A 40 6.89 13.06 -4.16
CA GLY A 40 7.41 11.76 -4.59
C GLY A 40 7.04 10.58 -3.69
N LYS A 41 6.20 10.74 -2.65
CA LYS A 41 5.74 9.64 -1.77
C LYS A 41 5.21 8.43 -2.53
N SER A 42 4.23 8.64 -3.40
CA SER A 42 3.65 7.58 -4.23
C SER A 42 4.66 6.96 -5.19
N THR A 43 5.63 7.75 -5.65
CA THR A 43 6.73 7.25 -6.49
C THR A 43 7.65 6.32 -5.68
N LEU A 44 7.98 6.69 -4.45
CA LEU A 44 8.76 5.85 -3.56
C LEU A 44 8.00 4.56 -3.20
N LEU A 45 6.70 4.66 -2.94
CA LEU A 45 5.87 3.49 -2.64
C LEU A 45 5.77 2.52 -3.83
N LYS A 46 5.67 3.05 -5.06
CA LYS A 46 5.74 2.24 -6.29
C LYS A 46 7.09 1.57 -6.50
N LEU A 47 8.18 2.23 -6.13
CA LEU A 47 9.51 1.61 -6.10
C LEU A 47 9.55 0.47 -5.08
N ILE A 48 9.14 0.72 -3.84
CA ILE A 48 9.07 -0.28 -2.77
C ILE A 48 8.24 -1.49 -3.17
N SER A 49 7.18 -1.29 -3.95
CA SER A 49 6.34 -2.40 -4.44
C SER A 49 6.97 -3.22 -5.57
N GLY A 50 8.08 -2.76 -6.15
CA GLY A 50 8.65 -3.36 -7.36
C GLY A 50 7.93 -3.01 -8.66
N TYR A 51 6.87 -2.20 -8.59
CA TYR A 51 6.11 -1.76 -9.78
C TYR A 51 6.89 -0.77 -10.65
N LEU A 52 7.77 0.01 -10.01
CA LEU A 52 8.60 1.00 -10.68
C LEU A 52 10.08 0.72 -10.41
N SER A 53 10.91 0.73 -11.43
CA SER A 53 12.37 0.57 -11.27
C SER A 53 13.03 1.85 -10.81
N ALA A 54 14.02 1.76 -9.93
CA ALA A 54 14.89 2.86 -9.57
C ALA A 54 15.69 3.35 -10.78
N SER A 55 16.08 4.63 -10.78
CA SER A 55 17.04 5.16 -11.77
C SER A 55 18.48 4.89 -11.35
N GLU A 56 18.74 4.87 -10.04
CA GLU A 56 20.02 4.51 -9.42
C GLU A 56 19.74 3.77 -8.11
N GLY A 57 20.72 2.97 -7.64
CA GLY A 57 20.65 2.23 -6.40
C GLY A 57 19.99 0.85 -6.53
N GLU A 58 19.81 0.20 -5.39
CA GLU A 58 19.37 -1.18 -5.31
C GLU A 58 18.31 -1.37 -4.21
N GLN A 59 17.31 -2.21 -4.49
CA GLN A 59 16.29 -2.61 -3.53
C GLN A 59 16.45 -4.09 -3.20
N LYS A 60 16.36 -4.44 -1.92
CA LYS A 60 16.47 -5.83 -1.46
C LYS A 60 15.33 -6.16 -0.52
N LEU A 61 14.60 -7.22 -0.81
CA LEU A 61 13.62 -7.83 0.09
C LEU A 61 14.18 -9.13 0.62
N ARG A 62 14.31 -9.25 1.93
CA ARG A 62 14.81 -10.45 2.62
C ARG A 62 13.75 -11.01 3.56
N LEU A 63 13.25 -12.21 3.23
CA LEU A 63 12.28 -12.94 4.03
C LEU A 63 12.88 -14.28 4.46
N ASN A 64 12.71 -14.68 5.72
CA ASN A 64 13.19 -15.97 6.24
C ASN A 64 14.67 -16.28 5.91
N ALA A 65 15.53 -15.24 5.98
CA ALA A 65 16.95 -15.29 5.64
C ALA A 65 17.28 -15.47 4.15
N GLU A 66 16.30 -15.45 3.26
CA GLU A 66 16.45 -15.55 1.80
C GLU A 66 16.19 -14.19 1.13
N ASP A 67 16.99 -13.85 0.14
CA ASP A 67 16.77 -12.70 -0.72
C ASP A 67 15.71 -13.06 -1.77
N ILE A 68 14.63 -12.28 -1.81
CA ILE A 68 13.50 -12.52 -2.72
C ILE A 68 13.74 -11.77 -4.03
N PRO A 69 13.82 -12.49 -5.18
CA PRO A 69 13.89 -11.84 -6.49
C PRO A 69 12.70 -10.90 -6.72
N ILE A 70 12.95 -9.76 -7.39
CA ILE A 70 11.95 -8.71 -7.56
C ILE A 70 10.67 -9.17 -8.28
N GLU A 71 10.80 -10.10 -9.21
CA GLU A 71 9.68 -10.72 -9.92
C GLU A 71 8.73 -11.51 -9.00
N ASN A 72 9.19 -11.90 -7.82
CA ASN A 72 8.39 -12.59 -6.81
C ASN A 72 7.78 -11.63 -5.76
N TRP A 73 8.19 -10.35 -5.72
CA TRP A 73 7.67 -9.37 -4.77
C TRP A 73 6.14 -9.24 -4.78
N PRO A 74 5.46 -9.30 -5.94
CA PRO A 74 3.99 -9.23 -5.96
C PRO A 74 3.29 -10.29 -5.11
N LYS A 75 3.93 -11.42 -4.83
CA LYS A 75 3.37 -12.47 -3.95
C LYS A 75 3.39 -12.04 -2.47
N HIS A 76 4.34 -11.20 -2.08
CA HIS A 76 4.59 -10.79 -0.70
C HIS A 76 4.07 -9.39 -0.37
N ILE A 77 3.73 -8.59 -1.38
CA ILE A 77 3.34 -7.19 -1.23
C ILE A 77 1.91 -6.99 -1.68
N ALA A 78 1.06 -6.41 -0.84
CA ALA A 78 -0.24 -5.89 -1.22
C ALA A 78 -0.21 -4.36 -1.21
N TYR A 79 -0.85 -3.75 -2.21
CA TYR A 79 -0.80 -2.31 -2.43
C TYR A 79 -2.20 -1.74 -2.63
N ALA A 80 -2.56 -0.74 -1.84
CA ALA A 80 -3.79 0.02 -2.00
C ALA A 80 -3.47 1.51 -2.21
N ALA A 81 -3.97 2.07 -3.31
CA ALA A 81 -3.83 3.47 -3.65
C ALA A 81 -5.11 3.97 -4.36
N PRO A 82 -5.49 5.25 -4.21
CA PRO A 82 -6.72 5.78 -4.81
C PRO A 82 -6.76 5.65 -6.34
N TYR A 83 -5.59 5.74 -6.97
CA TYR A 83 -5.41 5.64 -8.43
C TYR A 83 -5.14 4.20 -8.92
N PHE A 84 -5.13 3.21 -8.01
CA PHE A 84 -5.00 1.81 -8.43
C PHE A 84 -6.31 1.34 -9.06
N GLU A 85 -6.26 1.02 -10.35
CA GLU A 85 -7.44 0.68 -11.11
C GLU A 85 -8.04 -0.66 -10.65
N LEU A 86 -9.32 -0.62 -10.31
CA LEU A 86 -10.17 -1.81 -10.20
C LEU A 86 -10.70 -2.14 -11.59
N ILE A 87 -10.95 -3.40 -11.89
CA ILE A 87 -11.58 -3.78 -13.16
C ILE A 87 -13.07 -3.40 -13.06
N GLU A 88 -13.39 -2.17 -13.47
CA GLU A 88 -14.67 -1.53 -13.19
C GLU A 88 -15.87 -2.19 -13.87
N ASP A 89 -15.68 -2.91 -14.97
CA ASP A 89 -16.73 -3.61 -15.68
C ASP A 89 -17.10 -4.97 -15.05
N MET A 90 -16.29 -5.47 -14.10
CA MET A 90 -16.63 -6.69 -13.36
C MET A 90 -17.66 -6.42 -12.26
N TYR A 91 -18.46 -7.44 -11.95
CA TYR A 91 -19.26 -7.46 -10.73
C TYR A 91 -18.39 -7.65 -9.50
N LEU A 92 -18.84 -7.18 -8.33
CA LEU A 92 -18.05 -7.24 -7.09
C LEU A 92 -17.56 -8.66 -6.77
N ASP A 93 -18.47 -9.60 -6.78
CA ASP A 93 -18.21 -11.01 -6.44
C ASP A 93 -17.27 -11.69 -7.44
N GLU A 94 -17.42 -11.39 -8.73
CA GLU A 94 -16.52 -11.85 -9.79
C GLU A 94 -15.11 -11.26 -9.62
N PHE A 95 -15.02 -9.97 -9.35
CA PHE A 95 -13.74 -9.29 -9.16
C PHE A 95 -12.98 -9.84 -7.94
N VAL A 96 -13.67 -10.01 -6.81
CA VAL A 96 -13.04 -10.56 -5.60
C VAL A 96 -12.59 -12.01 -5.85
N GLU A 97 -13.42 -12.83 -6.51
CA GLU A 97 -13.06 -14.20 -6.88
C GLU A 97 -11.85 -14.24 -7.83
N PHE A 98 -11.80 -13.33 -8.79
CA PHE A 98 -10.66 -13.18 -9.69
C PHE A 98 -9.40 -12.79 -8.92
N TYR A 99 -9.47 -11.78 -8.04
CA TYR A 99 -8.34 -11.28 -7.27
C TYR A 99 -7.72 -12.35 -6.37
N ILE A 100 -8.51 -13.13 -5.64
CA ILE A 100 -8.02 -14.15 -4.71
C ILE A 100 -7.28 -15.30 -5.40
N LYS A 101 -7.48 -15.53 -6.70
CA LYS A 101 -6.70 -16.52 -7.48
C LYS A 101 -5.24 -16.12 -7.63
N PHE A 102 -4.94 -14.81 -7.66
CA PHE A 102 -3.57 -14.28 -7.74
C PHE A 102 -2.99 -13.95 -6.37
N LYS A 103 -3.84 -13.54 -5.45
CA LYS A 103 -3.46 -13.16 -4.09
C LYS A 103 -4.43 -13.77 -3.08
N PRO A 104 -4.10 -14.94 -2.53
CA PRO A 104 -4.93 -15.62 -1.54
C PRO A 104 -5.22 -14.73 -0.33
N LEU A 105 -6.33 -14.96 0.34
CA LEU A 105 -6.67 -14.27 1.56
C LEU A 105 -6.00 -14.95 2.76
N ARG A 106 -5.67 -14.15 3.76
CA ARG A 106 -5.04 -14.62 5.01
C ARG A 106 -5.99 -15.50 5.82
N ASN A 107 -5.42 -16.43 6.58
CA ASN A 107 -6.12 -17.23 7.60
C ASN A 107 -7.37 -17.97 7.08
N GLY A 108 -7.40 -18.33 5.79
CA GLY A 108 -8.52 -19.06 5.19
C GLY A 108 -9.82 -18.23 5.05
N LEU A 109 -9.72 -16.91 5.11
CA LEU A 109 -10.87 -16.04 4.82
C LEU A 109 -11.45 -16.33 3.44
N SER A 110 -12.77 -16.30 3.35
CA SER A 110 -13.50 -16.48 2.09
C SER A 110 -13.73 -15.14 1.38
N LYS A 111 -14.18 -15.23 0.13
CA LYS A 111 -14.70 -14.09 -0.63
C LYS A 111 -15.79 -13.34 0.14
N ASP A 112 -16.73 -14.08 0.72
CA ASP A 112 -17.86 -13.50 1.45
C ASP A 112 -17.41 -12.78 2.72
N ASP A 113 -16.39 -13.32 3.42
CA ASP A 113 -15.77 -12.63 4.56
C ASP A 113 -15.15 -11.29 4.15
N LEU A 114 -14.44 -11.25 3.02
CA LEU A 114 -13.86 -10.01 2.51
C LEU A 114 -14.96 -8.98 2.20
N ILE A 115 -15.99 -9.36 1.47
CA ILE A 115 -17.09 -8.48 1.11
C ILE A 115 -17.80 -7.94 2.36
N LYS A 116 -18.02 -8.79 3.37
CA LYS A 116 -18.60 -8.43 4.66
C LYS A 116 -17.69 -7.46 5.43
N ILE A 117 -16.42 -7.76 5.57
CA ILE A 117 -15.46 -6.89 6.27
C ILE A 117 -15.34 -5.53 5.58
N ALA A 118 -15.45 -5.47 4.25
CA ALA A 118 -15.45 -4.23 3.48
C ALA A 118 -16.77 -3.42 3.57
N TYR A 119 -17.81 -3.95 4.23
CA TYR A 119 -19.16 -3.38 4.27
C TYR A 119 -19.78 -3.20 2.86
N LEU A 120 -19.60 -4.20 2.00
CA LEU A 120 -20.04 -4.19 0.60
C LEU A 120 -21.12 -5.25 0.29
N GLU A 121 -21.68 -5.92 1.29
CA GLU A 121 -22.70 -6.99 1.10
C GLU A 121 -23.90 -6.53 0.28
N GLY A 122 -24.39 -5.32 0.54
CA GLY A 122 -25.48 -4.70 -0.24
C GLY A 122 -25.11 -4.33 -1.67
N SER A 123 -23.91 -4.67 -2.12
CA SER A 123 -23.39 -4.38 -3.47
C SER A 123 -23.05 -5.63 -4.27
N ILE A 124 -23.33 -6.81 -3.73
CA ILE A 124 -23.26 -8.07 -4.49
C ILE A 124 -24.17 -7.96 -5.71
N GLY A 125 -23.70 -8.40 -6.88
CA GLY A 125 -24.42 -8.26 -8.14
C GLY A 125 -24.40 -6.85 -8.75
N LYS A 126 -23.59 -5.92 -8.23
CA LYS A 126 -23.34 -4.59 -8.83
C LYS A 126 -21.95 -4.53 -9.45
N GLN A 127 -21.89 -3.92 -10.63
CA GLN A 127 -20.58 -3.63 -11.26
C GLN A 127 -19.83 -2.56 -10.48
N ILE A 128 -18.50 -2.71 -10.39
CA ILE A 128 -17.61 -1.81 -9.63
C ILE A 128 -17.65 -0.36 -10.17
N LYS A 129 -17.92 -0.15 -11.46
CA LYS A 129 -18.10 1.20 -12.03
C LYS A 129 -19.24 1.99 -11.37
N ASN A 130 -20.23 1.30 -10.81
CA ASN A 130 -21.37 1.90 -10.12
C ASN A 130 -21.12 2.15 -8.63
N PHE A 131 -19.88 1.91 -8.14
CA PHE A 131 -19.50 2.16 -6.75
C PHE A 131 -19.18 3.63 -6.53
N SER A 132 -19.54 4.15 -5.35
CA SER A 132 -19.01 5.44 -4.91
C SER A 132 -17.48 5.38 -4.73
N SER A 133 -16.82 6.53 -4.71
CA SER A 133 -15.37 6.61 -4.44
C SER A 133 -15.00 5.96 -3.10
N GLY A 134 -15.81 6.15 -2.06
CA GLY A 134 -15.62 5.53 -0.75
C GLY A 134 -15.80 3.99 -0.78
N MET A 135 -16.75 3.46 -1.57
CA MET A 135 -16.89 2.01 -1.76
C MET A 135 -15.69 1.41 -2.47
N LYS A 136 -15.20 2.07 -3.53
CA LYS A 136 -13.98 1.66 -4.24
C LYS A 136 -12.77 1.69 -3.31
N GLN A 137 -12.66 2.70 -2.46
CA GLN A 137 -11.57 2.83 -1.51
C GLN A 137 -11.62 1.72 -0.44
N ARG A 138 -12.80 1.45 0.15
CA ARG A 138 -12.96 0.33 1.08
C ARG A 138 -12.60 -1.01 0.45
N LEU A 139 -12.99 -1.25 -0.80
CA LEU A 139 -12.63 -2.48 -1.50
C LEU A 139 -11.10 -2.62 -1.65
N ARG A 140 -10.39 -1.57 -2.11
CA ARG A 140 -8.91 -1.59 -2.24
C ARG A 140 -8.21 -1.87 -0.92
N ILE A 141 -8.63 -1.19 0.15
CA ILE A 141 -8.07 -1.35 1.49
C ILE A 141 -8.33 -2.76 2.02
N ALA A 142 -9.55 -3.27 1.88
CA ALA A 142 -9.89 -4.63 2.32
C ALA A 142 -9.07 -5.69 1.57
N LEU A 143 -8.94 -5.57 0.26
CA LEU A 143 -8.09 -6.47 -0.56
C LEU A 143 -6.64 -6.47 -0.07
N ALA A 144 -6.07 -5.30 0.25
CA ALA A 144 -4.71 -5.22 0.75
C ALA A 144 -4.57 -5.85 2.14
N TRP A 145 -5.40 -5.46 3.11
CA TRP A 145 -5.30 -5.94 4.49
C TRP A 145 -5.61 -7.42 4.67
N LEU A 146 -6.57 -7.93 3.90
CA LEU A 146 -7.04 -9.32 4.03
C LEU A 146 -6.27 -10.29 3.15
N SER A 147 -5.35 -9.82 2.30
CA SER A 147 -4.45 -10.69 1.54
C SER A 147 -3.42 -11.36 2.44
N ASP A 148 -2.94 -12.53 2.01
CA ASP A 148 -1.83 -13.25 2.62
C ASP A 148 -0.48 -12.66 2.15
N ALA A 149 -0.32 -11.34 2.37
CA ALA A 149 0.91 -10.62 2.06
C ALA A 149 1.63 -10.24 3.36
N SER A 150 2.96 -10.30 3.35
CA SER A 150 3.80 -9.90 4.48
C SER A 150 4.00 -8.39 4.57
N ILE A 151 3.79 -7.70 3.44
CA ILE A 151 4.02 -6.25 3.29
C ILE A 151 2.74 -5.60 2.75
N ILE A 152 2.27 -4.57 3.46
CA ILE A 152 1.11 -3.78 3.06
C ILE A 152 1.56 -2.36 2.76
N LEU A 153 1.27 -1.89 1.57
CA LEU A 153 1.57 -0.53 1.12
C LEU A 153 0.26 0.24 0.95
N LEU A 154 0.13 1.37 1.62
CA LEU A 154 -1.08 2.19 1.61
C LEU A 154 -0.72 3.61 1.17
N ASP A 155 -1.34 4.10 0.11
CA ASP A 155 -1.19 5.48 -0.35
C ASP A 155 -2.47 6.25 -0.08
N GLU A 156 -2.39 7.24 0.81
CA GLU A 156 -3.53 8.07 1.26
C GLU A 156 -4.79 7.24 1.58
N PRO A 157 -4.71 6.28 2.51
CA PRO A 157 -5.77 5.30 2.71
C PRO A 157 -7.12 5.89 3.14
N CYS A 158 -7.13 7.05 3.80
CA CYS A 158 -8.39 7.70 4.22
C CYS A 158 -9.00 8.59 3.14
N SER A 159 -8.36 8.75 1.97
CA SER A 159 -8.94 9.53 0.89
C SER A 159 -10.30 8.95 0.47
N ASN A 160 -11.27 9.84 0.23
CA ASN A 160 -12.66 9.48 -0.12
C ASN A 160 -13.44 8.68 0.95
N LEU A 161 -12.93 8.50 2.17
CA LEU A 161 -13.67 7.91 3.26
C LEU A 161 -14.40 9.00 4.08
N ASP A 162 -15.65 8.73 4.44
CA ASP A 162 -16.38 9.49 5.43
C ASP A 162 -15.93 9.09 6.86
N LYS A 163 -16.51 9.72 7.88
CA LYS A 163 -16.17 9.43 9.29
C LYS A 163 -16.34 7.95 9.64
N THR A 164 -17.40 7.31 9.15
CA THR A 164 -17.65 5.88 9.39
C THR A 164 -16.60 5.01 8.69
N GLY A 165 -16.21 5.39 7.48
CA GLY A 165 -15.14 4.72 6.73
C GLY A 165 -13.77 4.86 7.40
N ILE A 166 -13.46 6.01 8.00
CA ILE A 166 -12.23 6.23 8.76
C ILE A 166 -12.20 5.35 10.02
N GLU A 167 -13.29 5.28 10.78
CA GLU A 167 -13.38 4.38 11.94
C GLU A 167 -13.26 2.90 11.53
N TRP A 168 -13.89 2.51 10.42
CA TRP A 168 -13.70 1.18 9.86
C TRP A 168 -12.22 0.90 9.51
N TYR A 169 -11.53 1.85 8.86
CA TYR A 169 -10.10 1.74 8.55
C TYR A 169 -9.25 1.54 9.81
N LYS A 170 -9.51 2.32 10.86
CA LYS A 170 -8.80 2.22 12.15
C LYS A 170 -8.99 0.84 12.79
N ASN A 171 -10.21 0.33 12.81
CA ASN A 171 -10.52 -0.98 13.35
C ASN A 171 -9.83 -2.11 12.57
N LEU A 172 -9.86 -2.02 11.23
CA LEU A 172 -9.21 -2.98 10.35
C LEU A 172 -7.69 -2.99 10.58
N THR A 173 -7.08 -1.83 10.60
CA THR A 173 -5.65 -1.63 10.81
C THR A 173 -5.21 -2.17 12.17
N THR A 174 -5.89 -1.80 13.25
CA THR A 174 -5.59 -2.27 14.61
C THR A 174 -5.62 -3.80 14.70
N LYS A 175 -6.56 -4.43 13.98
CA LYS A 175 -6.73 -5.88 13.98
C LYS A 175 -5.63 -6.63 13.22
N TYR A 176 -5.13 -6.04 12.12
CA TYR A 176 -4.34 -6.80 11.13
C TYR A 176 -2.89 -6.32 10.93
N SER A 177 -2.42 -5.28 11.65
CA SER A 177 -1.08 -4.70 11.41
C SER A 177 0.07 -5.42 12.09
N LYS A 178 -0.16 -6.15 13.18
CA LYS A 178 0.90 -6.58 14.13
C LYS A 178 1.97 -7.53 13.57
N ASP A 179 1.63 -8.31 12.56
CA ASP A 179 2.49 -9.36 12.00
C ASP A 179 3.09 -8.99 10.64
N LYS A 180 2.94 -7.73 10.21
CA LYS A 180 3.27 -7.27 8.87
C LYS A 180 4.23 -6.08 8.88
N LEU A 181 4.90 -5.87 7.76
CA LEU A 181 5.43 -4.55 7.44
C LEU A 181 4.30 -3.72 6.83
N VAL A 182 3.99 -2.58 7.43
CA VAL A 182 3.02 -1.64 6.88
C VAL A 182 3.71 -0.32 6.58
N ILE A 183 3.59 0.16 5.35
CA ILE A 183 4.13 1.47 4.95
C ILE A 183 2.97 2.31 4.43
N VAL A 184 2.73 3.44 5.07
CA VAL A 184 1.68 4.40 4.71
C VAL A 184 2.32 5.63 4.11
N CYS A 185 1.86 6.09 2.95
CA CYS A 185 2.13 7.45 2.46
C CYS A 185 0.96 8.35 2.86
N SER A 186 1.28 9.50 3.46
CA SER A 186 0.28 10.44 3.96
C SER A 186 0.70 11.90 3.78
N ASN A 187 -0.28 12.76 3.54
CA ASN A 187 -0.16 14.22 3.57
C ASN A 187 -0.39 14.78 4.98
N ASN A 188 0.21 14.16 6.01
CA ASN A 188 0.06 14.53 7.42
C ASN A 188 -1.37 14.37 7.99
N ILE A 189 -2.21 13.52 7.41
CA ILE A 189 -3.52 13.16 7.95
C ILE A 189 -3.32 12.11 9.03
N GLN A 190 -3.47 12.51 10.32
CA GLN A 190 -3.18 11.64 11.47
C GLN A 190 -3.96 10.33 11.46
N ASP A 191 -5.20 10.34 10.96
CA ASP A 191 -6.06 9.15 10.89
C ASP A 191 -5.51 8.06 9.95
N GLU A 192 -4.61 8.40 9.02
CA GLU A 192 -4.01 7.45 8.09
C GLU A 192 -2.88 6.63 8.73
N PHE A 193 -2.17 7.22 9.69
CA PHE A 193 -0.95 6.63 10.25
C PHE A 193 -0.88 6.65 11.79
N PHE A 194 -2.02 6.74 12.47
CA PHE A 194 -2.12 6.78 13.94
C PHE A 194 -1.40 5.62 14.65
N PHE A 195 -1.19 4.51 13.94
CA PHE A 195 -0.57 3.27 14.42
C PHE A 195 0.91 3.14 14.02
N CYS A 196 1.44 4.06 13.21
CA CYS A 196 2.81 4.00 12.73
C CYS A 196 3.80 4.40 13.84
N GLU A 197 4.80 3.54 14.08
CA GLU A 197 5.83 3.73 15.09
C GLU A 197 7.02 4.52 14.55
N HIS A 198 7.25 4.47 13.23
CA HIS A 198 8.37 5.13 12.56
C HIS A 198 7.88 6.10 11.49
N SER A 199 8.65 7.17 11.27
CA SER A 199 8.34 8.15 10.21
C SER A 199 9.58 8.48 9.38
N LEU A 200 9.36 8.62 8.06
CA LEU A 200 10.33 9.06 7.07
C LEU A 200 9.76 10.29 6.36
N ASN A 201 10.53 11.37 6.27
CA ASN A 201 10.14 12.51 5.43
C ASN A 201 10.82 12.39 4.07
N ILE A 202 10.02 12.25 3.00
CA ILE A 202 10.57 12.13 1.63
C ILE A 202 11.32 13.41 1.19
N GLU A 203 10.96 14.56 1.75
CA GLU A 203 11.56 15.84 1.41
C GLU A 203 13.02 15.94 1.79
N ASP A 204 13.49 15.13 2.76
CA ASP A 204 14.91 15.04 3.15
C ASP A 204 15.79 14.48 2.02
N PHE A 205 15.18 13.86 1.00
CA PHE A 205 15.86 13.25 -0.15
C PHE A 205 15.63 13.98 -1.48
N ILE A 206 14.91 15.11 -1.47
CA ILE A 206 14.72 15.93 -2.66
C ILE A 206 15.96 16.76 -2.91
N SER A 207 16.65 16.51 -4.02
CA SER A 207 17.86 17.24 -4.39
C SER A 207 17.51 18.70 -4.74
N GLY A 208 17.92 19.63 -3.88
CA GLY A 208 17.73 21.07 -4.17
C GLY A 208 17.73 21.99 -2.94
N THR A 209 17.77 21.44 -1.72
CA THR A 209 17.94 22.27 -0.50
C THR A 209 19.36 22.12 0.06
N SER A 210 20.40 22.33 -0.77
CA SER A 210 21.70 22.72 -0.26
C SER A 210 21.69 24.25 -0.18
N SER A 211 21.38 24.77 1.00
CA SER A 211 21.66 26.15 1.39
C SER A 211 23.15 26.42 1.35
#